data_5fe79da535196c98a66d6295d82c4469
#
_entry.id   5fe79da535196c98a66d6295d82c4469
#
_cell.length_a   1.000
_cell.length_b   1.000
_cell.length_c   1.000
_cell.angle_alpha   90.00
_cell.angle_beta   90.00
_cell.angle_gamma   90.00
#
_symmetry.space_group_name_H-M   'P 1'
#
loop_
_entity.id
_entity.type
_entity.pdbx_description
1 polymer ?
#
loop_
_entity_poly.entity_id
_entity_poly.type
_entity_poly.pdbx_seq_one_letter_code
_entity_poly.pdbx_strand_id
1 'polypeptide(L)'
;MTLTQSIPGKRTGLEDANGFVLLAVLVFILLLSMLVVSLLFRSRADETAAQASRGTEQAWATVLSGIQVAIQVSIAAPVGATDWQDNPAVFRDRPVFDDGADQWFFTVYSPSGSGDAVEIRYGLSDEAARINLNSIGAADLTHVPRMTAAMVQSLRQFITAGPSSVNLSAQATGGGIVDSNSDTAIPNITTASVTTDFLADGFTASVHSGHGHLSTVEEVLLVPGFSRTHWFGEDANLNGHLDPNEDDGNERFPPDNHDGRLDRGMAQYFTVNSWDPELSNAGRPRIDLNNPRTALPETNLPPGFAAFVTALRAAKMKLNHPVQLLGATIQVTNEAGARVEISSGIQLEHLGWLLDGFTTGCQDHHDGRINVNTASAAVLATLPGVDLPLAETIVSTRTALSPERRVTPAWLLQEGVLDADKFKGVVPSLTCRASQFHFFVLGYGMSSGRYRVAEVSIDVAGRQPKVTYLRDLTRLGLPFRPGGEGTNSTAVGGDRAALFRPGTPPLNFTPHG
;
A
#
# COMPACT_ATOMS: atom_id res chain seq x y z
N MET A 1 -113.29 39.77 35.98
CA MET A 1 -112.50 40.17 34.84
C MET A 1 -111.03 40.09 35.22
N THR A 2 -110.35 39.07 34.93
CA THR A 2 -108.96 38.90 35.19
C THR A 2 -108.33 38.15 34.01
N LEU A 3 -107.50 38.87 33.28
CA LEU A 3 -106.77 38.39 32.17
C LEU A 3 -105.51 37.64 32.65
N THR A 4 -105.40 36.39 32.29
CA THR A 4 -104.24 35.60 32.54
C THR A 4 -103.33 35.64 31.27
N GLN A 5 -102.16 36.25 31.34
CA GLN A 5 -101.13 36.29 30.31
C GLN A 5 -100.29 35.00 30.37
N SER A 6 -100.26 34.20 29.31
CA SER A 6 -99.43 33.05 29.17
C SER A 6 -98.08 33.48 28.63
N ILE A 7 -96.99 33.11 29.28
CA ILE A 7 -95.62 33.30 28.89
C ILE A 7 -95.20 32.13 27.96
N PRO A 8 -94.67 32.32 26.76
CA PRO A 8 -94.15 31.25 25.95
C PRO A 8 -92.81 30.73 26.48
N GLY A 9 -92.78 29.48 26.83
CA GLY A 9 -91.52 28.81 27.22
C GLY A 9 -90.56 28.73 26.08
N LYS A 10 -89.39 29.26 26.33
CA LYS A 10 -88.22 29.18 25.46
C LYS A 10 -87.65 27.74 25.42
N ARG A 11 -87.95 26.96 24.38
CA ARG A 11 -87.27 25.68 24.13
C ARG A 11 -85.86 25.99 23.75
N THR A 12 -84.91 25.88 24.67
CA THR A 12 -83.48 25.94 24.43
C THR A 12 -83.05 24.62 23.78
N GLY A 13 -82.47 24.75 22.61
CA GLY A 13 -82.03 23.68 21.71
C GLY A 13 -81.02 22.74 22.34
N LEU A 14 -81.46 21.53 22.53
CA LEU A 14 -80.62 20.35 22.79
C LEU A 14 -80.19 19.66 21.47
N GLU A 15 -80.65 20.17 20.32
CA GLU A 15 -80.32 19.59 19.00
C GLU A 15 -78.99 20.05 18.44
N ASP A 16 -78.44 21.24 18.78
CA ASP A 16 -77.20 21.77 18.32
C ASP A 16 -75.94 21.11 19.01
N ALA A 17 -76.10 20.52 20.18
CA ALA A 17 -75.03 19.88 20.94
C ALA A 17 -74.60 18.54 20.28
N ASN A 18 -75.47 17.81 19.64
CA ASN A 18 -75.18 16.52 19.01
C ASN A 18 -74.32 16.72 17.71
N GLY A 19 -74.56 17.77 16.96
CA GLY A 19 -73.80 18.12 15.77
C GLY A 19 -72.35 18.52 16.08
N PHE A 20 -72.13 19.26 17.18
CA PHE A 20 -70.84 19.66 17.64
C PHE A 20 -70.00 18.49 18.15
N VAL A 21 -70.59 17.55 18.88
CA VAL A 21 -69.89 16.33 19.35
C VAL A 21 -69.48 15.45 18.17
N LEU A 22 -70.34 15.29 17.18
CA LEU A 22 -69.99 14.52 15.98
C LEU A 22 -68.81 15.13 15.22
N LEU A 23 -68.79 16.46 15.05
CA LEU A 23 -67.68 17.19 14.42
C LEU A 23 -66.39 17.05 15.22
N ALA A 24 -66.47 17.20 16.55
CA ALA A 24 -65.31 17.05 17.43
C ALA A 24 -64.73 15.61 17.38
N VAL A 25 -65.58 14.57 17.34
CA VAL A 25 -65.14 13.19 17.18
C VAL A 25 -64.49 12.96 15.82
N LEU A 26 -65.07 13.53 14.74
CA LEU A 26 -64.52 13.40 13.40
C LEU A 26 -63.15 14.08 13.29
N VAL A 27 -62.99 15.28 13.85
CA VAL A 27 -61.68 15.97 13.91
C VAL A 27 -60.68 15.17 14.75
N PHE A 28 -61.12 14.60 15.88
CA PHE A 28 -60.24 13.77 16.71
C PHE A 28 -59.79 12.49 15.98
N ILE A 29 -60.70 11.79 15.26
CA ILE A 29 -60.35 10.64 14.43
C ILE A 29 -59.37 11.04 13.33
N LEU A 30 -59.57 12.18 12.68
CA LEU A 30 -58.70 12.71 11.64
C LEU A 30 -57.28 13.01 12.17
N LEU A 31 -57.19 13.66 13.34
CA LEU A 31 -55.91 13.92 14.01
C LEU A 31 -55.24 12.63 14.45
N LEU A 32 -56.00 11.66 14.98
CA LEU A 32 -55.47 10.36 15.39
C LEU A 32 -54.95 9.58 14.16
N SER A 33 -55.72 9.58 13.07
CA SER A 33 -55.27 8.92 11.83
C SER A 33 -54.03 9.56 11.25
N MET A 34 -53.92 10.91 11.28
CA MET A 34 -52.72 11.62 10.86
C MET A 34 -51.51 11.28 11.73
N LEU A 35 -51.68 11.13 13.02
CA LEU A 35 -50.63 10.72 13.97
C LEU A 35 -50.19 9.28 13.69
N VAL A 36 -51.11 8.33 13.44
CA VAL A 36 -50.80 6.95 13.11
C VAL A 36 -50.03 6.86 11.79
N VAL A 37 -50.48 7.59 10.76
CA VAL A 37 -49.79 7.65 9.47
C VAL A 37 -48.38 8.23 9.63
N SER A 38 -48.22 9.30 10.40
CA SER A 38 -46.90 9.89 10.71
C SER A 38 -45.97 8.88 11.42
N LEU A 39 -46.47 8.14 12.39
CA LEU A 39 -45.70 7.09 13.10
C LEU A 39 -45.30 5.95 12.14
N LEU A 40 -46.20 5.54 11.24
CA LEU A 40 -45.91 4.52 10.23
C LEU A 40 -44.77 4.97 9.26
N PHE A 41 -44.83 6.23 8.79
CA PHE A 41 -43.76 6.76 7.97
C PHE A 41 -42.43 6.83 8.71
N ARG A 42 -42.45 7.25 9.98
CA ARG A 42 -41.25 7.28 10.80
C ARG A 42 -40.68 5.89 11.04
N SER A 43 -41.55 4.91 11.40
CA SER A 43 -41.11 3.52 11.57
C SER A 43 -40.48 2.92 10.31
N ARG A 44 -41.08 3.18 9.14
CA ARG A 44 -40.50 2.74 7.85
C ARG A 44 -39.19 3.41 7.57
N ALA A 45 -39.04 4.72 7.84
CA ALA A 45 -37.80 5.43 7.68
C ALA A 45 -36.70 4.87 8.60
N ASP A 46 -37.03 4.61 9.87
CA ASP A 46 -36.10 4.03 10.83
C ASP A 46 -35.68 2.60 10.43
N GLU A 47 -36.64 1.79 9.93
CA GLU A 47 -36.33 0.44 9.40
C GLU A 47 -35.41 0.50 8.18
N THR A 48 -35.68 1.39 7.21
CA THR A 48 -34.84 1.58 6.05
C THR A 48 -33.43 2.05 6.43
N ALA A 49 -33.32 2.98 7.38
CA ALA A 49 -32.04 3.45 7.91
C ALA A 49 -31.26 2.32 8.61
N ALA A 50 -31.96 1.50 9.42
CA ALA A 50 -31.35 0.36 10.09
C ALA A 50 -30.83 -0.70 9.10
N GLN A 51 -31.60 -1.00 8.05
CA GLN A 51 -31.17 -1.91 6.97
C GLN A 51 -29.98 -1.33 6.21
N ALA A 52 -29.99 -0.02 5.95
CA ALA A 52 -28.86 0.66 5.31
C ALA A 52 -27.58 0.56 6.14
N SER A 53 -27.67 0.78 7.45
CA SER A 53 -26.55 0.65 8.36
C SER A 53 -26.02 -0.78 8.42
N ARG A 54 -26.91 -1.78 8.57
CA ARG A 54 -26.52 -3.20 8.58
C ARG A 54 -25.77 -3.59 7.33
N GLY A 55 -26.25 -3.24 6.13
CA GLY A 55 -25.57 -3.57 4.89
C GLY A 55 -24.19 -2.92 4.76
N THR A 56 -24.02 -1.73 5.33
CA THR A 56 -22.72 -1.06 5.38
C THR A 56 -21.73 -1.77 6.30
N GLU A 57 -22.20 -2.20 7.50
CA GLU A 57 -21.39 -2.98 8.44
C GLU A 57 -21.05 -4.37 7.88
N GLN A 58 -21.97 -5.00 7.15
CA GLN A 58 -21.73 -6.27 6.48
C GLN A 58 -20.63 -6.13 5.40
N ALA A 59 -20.73 -5.09 4.57
CA ALA A 59 -19.70 -4.82 3.57
C ALA A 59 -18.32 -4.60 4.21
N TRP A 60 -18.27 -3.92 5.36
CA TRP A 60 -17.03 -3.73 6.10
C TRP A 60 -16.49 -5.03 6.69
N ALA A 61 -17.34 -5.86 7.30
CA ALA A 61 -16.96 -7.19 7.80
C ALA A 61 -16.40 -8.07 6.66
N THR A 62 -16.96 -7.93 5.47
CA THR A 62 -16.50 -8.63 4.28
C THR A 62 -15.11 -8.14 3.82
N VAL A 63 -14.83 -6.83 3.88
CA VAL A 63 -13.48 -6.28 3.67
C VAL A 63 -12.49 -6.86 4.68
N LEU A 64 -12.84 -6.90 5.96
CA LEU A 64 -11.98 -7.48 7.00
C LEU A 64 -11.70 -8.97 6.73
N SER A 65 -12.68 -9.71 6.21
CA SER A 65 -12.48 -11.10 5.80
C SER A 65 -11.46 -11.22 4.66
N GLY A 66 -11.52 -10.32 3.67
CA GLY A 66 -10.53 -10.24 2.58
C GLY A 66 -9.12 -9.94 3.10
N ILE A 67 -8.99 -9.01 4.06
CA ILE A 67 -7.71 -8.71 4.72
C ILE A 67 -7.14 -9.94 5.42
N GLN A 68 -7.99 -10.69 6.14
CA GLN A 68 -7.55 -11.91 6.83
C GLN A 68 -7.07 -12.99 5.86
N VAL A 69 -7.75 -13.16 4.72
CA VAL A 69 -7.30 -14.07 3.66
C VAL A 69 -5.96 -13.62 3.09
N ALA A 70 -5.77 -12.34 2.82
CA ALA A 70 -4.50 -11.79 2.36
C ALA A 70 -3.36 -12.06 3.35
N ILE A 71 -3.58 -11.87 4.65
CA ILE A 71 -2.62 -12.20 5.71
C ILE A 71 -2.30 -13.69 5.71
N GLN A 72 -3.31 -14.57 5.64
CA GLN A 72 -3.11 -16.02 5.64
C GLN A 72 -2.28 -16.48 4.44
N VAL A 73 -2.59 -15.98 3.25
CA VAL A 73 -1.84 -16.28 2.03
C VAL A 73 -0.40 -15.81 2.14
N SER A 74 -0.18 -14.58 2.63
CA SER A 74 1.17 -14.01 2.80
C SER A 74 2.05 -14.82 3.76
N ILE A 75 1.48 -15.32 4.86
CA ILE A 75 2.20 -16.14 5.84
C ILE A 75 2.48 -17.55 5.30
N ALA A 76 1.52 -18.11 4.56
CA ALA A 76 1.63 -19.47 4.02
C ALA A 76 2.53 -19.56 2.77
N ALA A 77 2.80 -18.44 2.10
CA ALA A 77 3.58 -18.41 0.87
C ALA A 77 5.05 -18.80 1.12
N PRO A 78 5.58 -19.81 0.42
CA PRO A 78 7.00 -20.14 0.49
C PRO A 78 7.85 -18.99 -0.03
N VAL A 79 9.07 -18.85 0.49
CA VAL A 79 10.04 -17.89 -0.06
C VAL A 79 10.32 -18.24 -1.53
N GLY A 80 10.36 -17.24 -2.39
CA GLY A 80 10.51 -17.42 -3.84
C GLY A 80 9.19 -17.60 -4.60
N ALA A 81 8.08 -17.92 -3.92
CA ALA A 81 6.76 -17.94 -4.55
C ALA A 81 6.27 -16.54 -4.89
N THR A 82 5.55 -16.42 -6.00
CA THR A 82 4.98 -15.17 -6.49
C THR A 82 3.51 -15.32 -6.95
N ASP A 83 2.91 -16.48 -6.72
CA ASP A 83 1.52 -16.79 -7.06
C ASP A 83 0.49 -15.97 -6.27
N TRP A 84 0.87 -15.39 -5.16
CA TRP A 84 0.06 -14.43 -4.41
C TRP A 84 -0.06 -13.06 -5.10
N GLN A 85 0.76 -12.75 -6.11
CA GLN A 85 0.68 -11.48 -6.87
C GLN A 85 -0.54 -11.41 -7.77
N ASP A 86 -0.92 -12.54 -8.37
CA ASP A 86 -2.10 -12.65 -9.21
C ASP A 86 -2.68 -14.07 -9.11
N ASN A 87 -3.70 -14.23 -8.27
CA ASN A 87 -4.39 -15.49 -8.05
C ASN A 87 -5.91 -15.26 -7.95
N PRO A 88 -6.59 -15.13 -9.10
CA PRO A 88 -8.03 -14.91 -9.13
C PRO A 88 -8.82 -15.99 -8.37
N ALA A 89 -8.34 -17.23 -8.35
CA ALA A 89 -9.01 -18.32 -7.64
C ALA A 89 -9.08 -18.12 -6.12
N VAL A 90 -8.17 -17.33 -5.56
CA VAL A 90 -8.11 -17.04 -4.11
C VAL A 90 -8.66 -15.65 -3.79
N PHE A 91 -8.50 -14.69 -4.68
CA PHE A 91 -8.70 -13.29 -4.36
C PHE A 91 -9.88 -12.63 -5.07
N ARG A 92 -10.41 -13.22 -6.15
CA ARG A 92 -11.51 -12.62 -6.93
C ARG A 92 -12.85 -13.22 -6.53
N ASP A 93 -13.84 -12.35 -6.27
CA ASP A 93 -15.25 -12.68 -6.04
C ASP A 93 -15.45 -13.85 -5.05
N ARG A 94 -14.73 -13.80 -3.92
CA ARG A 94 -14.74 -14.89 -2.93
C ARG A 94 -15.94 -14.77 -2.02
N PRO A 95 -16.79 -15.81 -1.93
CA PRO A 95 -17.93 -15.79 -1.02
C PRO A 95 -17.47 -15.81 0.43
N VAL A 96 -18.08 -14.96 1.25
CA VAL A 96 -17.85 -14.89 2.70
C VAL A 96 -19.00 -15.54 3.44
N PHE A 97 -20.22 -15.08 3.17
CA PHE A 97 -21.41 -15.63 3.79
C PHE A 97 -22.70 -15.22 3.06
N ASP A 98 -23.78 -15.95 3.32
CA ASP A 98 -25.13 -15.73 2.81
C ASP A 98 -26.05 -15.54 4.01
N ASP A 99 -26.73 -14.39 4.13
CA ASP A 99 -27.68 -14.08 5.20
C ASP A 99 -29.13 -14.35 4.81
N GLY A 100 -29.35 -14.98 3.65
CA GLY A 100 -30.66 -15.26 3.09
C GLY A 100 -31.32 -14.06 2.40
N ALA A 101 -30.85 -12.84 2.64
CA ALA A 101 -31.27 -11.63 1.98
C ALA A 101 -30.25 -11.17 0.92
N ASP A 102 -28.98 -11.43 1.16
CA ASP A 102 -27.88 -11.10 0.27
C ASP A 102 -26.73 -12.10 0.40
N GLN A 103 -25.94 -12.22 -0.66
CA GLN A 103 -24.69 -12.95 -0.67
C GLN A 103 -23.53 -11.96 -0.67
N TRP A 104 -22.59 -12.16 0.23
CA TRP A 104 -21.49 -11.25 0.47
C TRP A 104 -20.17 -11.83 -0.05
N PHE A 105 -19.44 -11.02 -0.82
CA PHE A 105 -18.20 -11.40 -1.48
C PHE A 105 -17.11 -10.37 -1.23
N PHE A 106 -15.85 -10.83 -1.22
CA PHE A 106 -14.72 -9.92 -1.31
C PHE A 106 -13.88 -10.17 -2.56
N THR A 107 -13.18 -9.13 -2.99
CA THR A 107 -12.11 -9.20 -3.98
C THR A 107 -10.90 -8.45 -3.44
N VAL A 108 -9.73 -9.12 -3.42
CA VAL A 108 -8.45 -8.50 -3.13
C VAL A 108 -7.75 -8.23 -4.46
N TYR A 109 -7.29 -7.00 -4.66
CA TYR A 109 -6.67 -6.59 -5.91
C TYR A 109 -5.52 -5.60 -5.68
N SER A 110 -4.65 -5.50 -6.65
CA SER A 110 -3.58 -4.50 -6.70
C SER A 110 -3.40 -4.00 -8.12
N PRO A 111 -2.97 -2.74 -8.30
CA PRO A 111 -2.63 -2.22 -9.61
C PRO A 111 -1.49 -3.01 -10.23
N SER A 112 -1.55 -3.25 -11.51
CA SER A 112 -0.45 -3.85 -12.27
C SER A 112 0.71 -2.88 -12.44
N GLY A 113 1.87 -3.38 -12.86
CA GLY A 113 3.03 -2.56 -13.13
C GLY A 113 2.82 -1.61 -14.31
N SER A 114 3.56 -0.53 -14.36
CA SER A 114 3.57 0.40 -15.50
C SER A 114 3.94 -0.35 -16.78
N GLY A 115 3.08 -0.26 -17.80
CA GLY A 115 3.27 -0.93 -19.08
C GLY A 115 2.63 -2.31 -19.20
N ASP A 116 2.04 -2.85 -18.15
CA ASP A 116 1.26 -4.09 -18.23
C ASP A 116 -0.03 -3.86 -19.04
N ALA A 117 -0.45 -4.89 -19.80
CA ALA A 117 -1.69 -4.83 -20.56
C ALA A 117 -2.95 -4.91 -19.68
N VAL A 118 -2.79 -5.33 -18.43
CA VAL A 118 -3.85 -5.48 -17.43
C VAL A 118 -3.67 -4.43 -16.35
N GLU A 119 -4.69 -3.62 -16.13
CA GLU A 119 -4.68 -2.55 -15.14
C GLU A 119 -4.66 -3.09 -13.69
N ILE A 120 -5.38 -4.17 -13.43
CA ILE A 120 -5.60 -4.74 -12.10
C ILE A 120 -5.20 -6.21 -12.09
N ARG A 121 -4.47 -6.62 -11.05
CA ARG A 121 -4.19 -8.01 -10.69
C ARG A 121 -5.01 -8.39 -9.46
N TYR A 122 -5.44 -9.63 -9.39
CA TYR A 122 -6.14 -10.17 -8.21
C TYR A 122 -5.15 -10.77 -7.24
N GLY A 123 -4.64 -9.93 -6.35
CA GLY A 123 -3.59 -10.32 -5.41
C GLY A 123 -2.93 -9.13 -4.72
N LEU A 124 -1.69 -9.35 -4.27
CA LEU A 124 -0.95 -8.45 -3.42
C LEU A 124 0.23 -7.81 -4.18
N SER A 125 0.61 -6.60 -3.80
CA SER A 125 1.86 -5.95 -4.22
C SER A 125 2.89 -6.06 -3.12
N ASP A 126 4.12 -6.41 -3.48
CA ASP A 126 5.27 -6.49 -2.57
C ASP A 126 5.88 -5.11 -2.34
N GLU A 127 5.98 -4.67 -1.10
CA GLU A 127 6.66 -3.42 -0.77
C GLU A 127 8.18 -3.53 -0.97
N ALA A 128 8.78 -4.71 -0.81
CA ALA A 128 10.18 -4.94 -1.12
C ALA A 128 10.49 -4.92 -2.63
N ALA A 129 9.48 -4.90 -3.51
CA ALA A 129 9.64 -4.66 -4.95
C ALA A 129 9.91 -3.20 -5.30
N ARG A 130 9.88 -2.29 -4.31
CA ARG A 130 10.02 -0.84 -4.45
C ARG A 130 11.26 -0.35 -3.70
N ILE A 131 11.71 0.84 -4.04
CA ILE A 131 12.85 1.50 -3.40
C ILE A 131 12.38 2.12 -2.09
N ASN A 132 12.97 1.72 -0.98
CA ASN A 132 12.66 2.32 0.32
C ASN A 132 13.33 3.69 0.44
N LEU A 133 12.52 4.75 0.53
CA LEU A 133 12.99 6.13 0.64
C LEU A 133 13.84 6.38 1.89
N ASN A 134 13.61 5.63 2.95
CA ASN A 134 14.39 5.74 4.20
C ASN A 134 15.73 5.00 4.14
N SER A 135 15.98 4.21 3.08
CA SER A 135 17.17 3.37 2.92
C SER A 135 17.71 3.41 1.48
N ILE A 136 17.74 4.59 0.86
CA ILE A 136 18.15 4.76 -0.53
C ILE A 136 19.60 4.29 -0.76
N GLY A 137 20.50 4.46 0.21
CA GLY A 137 21.88 3.98 0.15
C GLY A 137 22.63 4.43 -1.12
N ALA A 138 23.27 3.47 -1.81
CA ALA A 138 24.02 3.67 -3.03
C ALA A 138 23.18 3.53 -4.31
N ALA A 139 21.85 3.40 -4.23
CA ALA A 139 20.98 3.25 -5.39
C ALA A 139 21.12 4.44 -6.35
N ASP A 140 21.24 4.17 -7.63
CA ASP A 140 21.25 5.22 -8.66
C ASP A 140 19.80 5.53 -9.10
N LEU A 141 19.18 6.47 -8.41
CA LEU A 141 17.81 6.85 -8.66
C LEU A 141 17.58 7.54 -10.02
N THR A 142 18.64 7.92 -10.74
CA THR A 142 18.49 8.51 -12.09
C THR A 142 17.94 7.53 -13.11
N HIS A 143 17.97 6.23 -12.82
CA HIS A 143 17.33 5.18 -13.62
C HIS A 143 15.81 5.07 -13.41
N VAL A 144 15.28 5.70 -12.38
CA VAL A 144 13.81 5.78 -12.21
C VAL A 144 13.23 6.70 -13.28
N PRO A 145 12.21 6.28 -14.03
CA PRO A 145 11.58 7.12 -15.06
C PRO A 145 11.18 8.50 -14.52
N ARG A 146 11.49 9.55 -15.29
CA ARG A 146 11.23 10.97 -14.95
C ARG A 146 12.06 11.54 -13.79
N MET A 147 12.92 10.77 -13.15
CA MET A 147 13.80 11.24 -12.08
C MET A 147 15.00 11.98 -12.66
N THR A 148 15.20 13.22 -12.23
CA THR A 148 16.37 14.02 -12.65
C THR A 148 17.46 13.98 -11.57
N ALA A 149 18.71 14.25 -11.97
CA ALA A 149 19.84 14.33 -11.02
C ALA A 149 19.62 15.40 -9.93
N ALA A 150 18.96 16.51 -10.27
CA ALA A 150 18.62 17.56 -9.30
C ALA A 150 17.60 17.06 -8.27
N MET A 151 16.57 16.33 -8.70
CA MET A 151 15.58 15.70 -7.80
C MET A 151 16.23 14.70 -6.88
N VAL A 152 17.13 13.84 -7.39
CA VAL A 152 17.90 12.88 -6.58
C VAL A 152 18.71 13.59 -5.51
N GLN A 153 19.39 14.68 -5.86
CA GLN A 153 20.19 15.47 -4.92
C GLN A 153 19.29 16.09 -3.83
N SER A 154 18.18 16.73 -4.22
CA SER A 154 17.23 17.33 -3.29
C SER A 154 16.63 16.28 -2.34
N LEU A 155 16.25 15.10 -2.86
CA LEU A 155 15.70 14.00 -2.07
C LEU A 155 16.73 13.47 -1.06
N ARG A 156 17.95 13.20 -1.49
CA ARG A 156 19.05 12.77 -0.60
C ARG A 156 19.34 13.80 0.49
N GLN A 157 19.40 15.08 0.11
CA GLN A 157 19.62 16.16 1.06
C GLN A 157 18.48 16.24 2.08
N PHE A 158 17.24 16.09 1.65
CA PHE A 158 16.06 16.11 2.54
C PHE A 158 16.08 14.96 3.55
N ILE A 159 16.41 13.73 3.11
CA ILE A 159 16.46 12.55 3.97
C ILE A 159 17.66 12.59 4.93
N THR A 160 18.82 13.10 4.49
CA THR A 160 20.04 13.14 5.31
C THR A 160 20.14 14.39 6.19
N ALA A 161 19.38 15.43 5.89
CA ALA A 161 19.33 16.63 6.72
C ALA A 161 18.67 16.29 8.06
N GLY A 162 19.43 16.26 9.14
CA GLY A 162 18.91 16.17 10.50
C GLY A 162 18.03 17.37 10.82
N PRO A 163 17.28 17.38 11.94
CA PRO A 163 16.23 18.36 12.27
C PRO A 163 16.66 19.84 12.36
N SER A 164 17.88 20.17 11.98
CA SER A 164 18.46 21.50 12.25
C SER A 164 18.94 22.30 11.04
N SER A 165 18.80 21.88 9.80
CA SER A 165 19.54 22.54 8.69
C SER A 165 18.84 22.74 7.35
N VAL A 166 17.52 22.80 7.23
CA VAL A 166 16.91 23.26 5.98
C VAL A 166 16.70 24.76 5.99
N ASN A 167 17.70 25.51 5.57
CA ASN A 167 17.53 26.90 5.15
C ASN A 167 16.84 26.91 3.77
N LEU A 168 15.54 26.84 3.75
CA LEU A 168 14.73 27.15 2.57
C LEU A 168 14.71 28.68 2.42
N SER A 169 15.69 29.23 1.71
CA SER A 169 15.66 30.62 1.28
C SER A 169 14.60 30.75 0.17
N ALA A 170 13.36 31.02 0.58
CA ALA A 170 12.35 31.51 -0.35
C ALA A 170 12.69 32.95 -0.70
N GLN A 171 13.12 33.19 -1.93
CA GLN A 171 13.23 34.51 -2.50
C GLN A 171 11.82 35.04 -2.78
N ALA A 172 11.21 35.71 -1.81
CA ALA A 172 9.97 36.43 -2.00
C ALA A 172 10.27 37.69 -2.77
N THR A 173 10.02 37.71 -4.09
CA THR A 173 9.87 38.95 -4.86
C THR A 173 8.43 39.43 -4.71
N GLY A 174 8.19 40.34 -3.77
CA GLY A 174 6.90 41.00 -3.60
C GLY A 174 6.99 42.02 -2.49
N GLY A 175 7.04 43.32 -2.87
CA GLY A 175 7.24 44.44 -1.99
C GLY A 175 6.13 44.63 -0.96
N GLY A 176 6.49 45.12 0.23
CA GLY A 176 5.56 45.53 1.26
C GLY A 176 6.27 45.88 2.56
N ILE A 177 6.56 47.20 2.72
CA ILE A 177 6.67 48.00 3.95
C ILE A 177 7.51 47.44 5.10
N VAL A 178 8.69 47.97 5.23
CA VAL A 178 9.56 47.86 6.40
C VAL A 178 9.06 48.85 7.47
N ASP A 179 8.62 48.33 8.60
CA ASP A 179 8.54 49.16 9.81
C ASP A 179 9.70 48.79 10.74
N SER A 180 10.61 49.74 10.85
CA SER A 180 11.81 49.66 11.67
C SER A 180 11.47 50.10 13.09
N ASN A 181 11.42 49.16 14.03
CA ASN A 181 11.84 49.36 15.44
C ASN A 181 11.34 48.22 16.33
N SER A 182 12.24 47.26 16.62
CA SER A 182 12.41 46.73 17.98
C SER A 182 13.52 45.66 18.00
N ASP A 183 14.57 46.01 18.72
CA ASP A 183 15.61 45.11 19.21
C ASP A 183 15.00 44.05 20.12
N THR A 184 14.84 42.85 19.62
CA THR A 184 14.88 41.61 20.43
C THR A 184 15.15 40.46 19.48
N ALA A 185 16.33 39.86 19.59
CA ALA A 185 16.76 38.71 18.83
C ALA A 185 15.91 37.48 19.19
N ILE A 186 14.95 37.16 18.32
CA ILE A 186 14.25 35.87 18.31
C ILE A 186 14.96 35.00 17.27
N PRO A 187 15.35 33.73 17.59
CA PRO A 187 16.01 32.87 16.60
C PRO A 187 15.08 32.64 15.40
N ASN A 188 15.62 32.86 14.19
CA ASN A 188 14.94 32.76 12.91
C ASN A 188 14.25 31.38 12.75
N ILE A 189 12.94 31.37 12.82
CA ILE A 189 12.10 30.29 12.32
C ILE A 189 11.95 30.51 10.82
N THR A 190 12.67 29.74 10.02
CA THR A 190 12.54 29.78 8.56
C THR A 190 11.29 29.00 8.15
N THR A 191 10.25 29.69 7.77
CA THR A 191 9.04 29.13 7.18
C THR A 191 9.35 28.65 5.76
N ALA A 192 9.21 27.34 5.53
CA ALA A 192 9.22 26.77 4.19
C ALA A 192 7.96 27.23 3.44
N SER A 193 8.13 27.94 2.31
CA SER A 193 7.02 28.23 1.42
C SER A 193 6.65 26.97 0.63
N VAL A 194 5.53 26.37 1.01
CA VAL A 194 4.87 25.34 0.20
C VAL A 194 4.31 26.02 -1.05
N THR A 195 4.62 25.53 -2.24
CA THR A 195 4.07 26.02 -3.50
C THR A 195 2.55 25.95 -3.47
N THR A 196 1.92 27.07 -3.77
CA THR A 196 0.53 27.42 -3.52
C THR A 196 -0.54 26.70 -4.34
N ASP A 197 -0.22 25.68 -5.12
CA ASP A 197 -1.23 24.93 -5.88
C ASP A 197 -2.13 24.03 -5.03
N PHE A 198 -1.83 23.88 -3.73
CA PHE A 198 -2.64 23.07 -2.81
C PHE A 198 -3.52 23.90 -1.85
N LEU A 199 -3.39 25.23 -1.84
CA LEU A 199 -4.04 26.10 -0.86
C LEU A 199 -4.85 27.20 -1.56
N ALA A 200 -5.92 26.81 -2.25
CA ALA A 200 -6.95 27.79 -2.67
C ALA A 200 -7.77 28.35 -1.49
N ASP A 201 -7.64 27.80 -0.29
CA ASP A 201 -8.32 28.23 0.92
C ASP A 201 -7.31 28.46 2.05
N GLY A 202 -6.75 29.64 2.14
CA GLY A 202 -6.22 30.37 3.30
C GLY A 202 -5.65 29.63 4.53
N PHE A 203 -5.20 28.38 4.42
CA PHE A 203 -4.62 27.61 5.53
C PHE A 203 -3.09 27.70 5.50
N THR A 204 -2.52 28.52 6.35
CA THR A 204 -1.09 28.46 6.67
C THR A 204 -0.83 27.31 7.64
N ALA A 205 -0.56 26.13 7.11
CA ALA A 205 -0.04 25.04 7.93
C ALA A 205 1.45 25.27 8.15
N SER A 206 1.88 25.48 9.39
CA SER A 206 3.28 25.39 9.77
C SER A 206 3.67 23.90 9.72
N VAL A 207 4.29 23.48 8.62
CA VAL A 207 4.83 22.14 8.49
C VAL A 207 6.07 22.04 9.37
N HIS A 208 5.96 21.38 10.51
CA HIS A 208 7.12 20.92 11.25
C HIS A 208 7.70 19.74 10.46
N SER A 209 8.69 20.00 9.62
CA SER A 209 9.44 18.97 8.95
C SER A 209 10.24 18.19 9.99
N GLY A 210 9.73 17.01 10.41
CA GLY A 210 10.52 16.03 11.12
C GLY A 210 11.49 15.41 10.11
N HIS A 211 12.70 15.95 10.03
CA HIS A 211 13.70 15.49 9.07
C HIS A 211 14.34 14.20 9.57
N GLY A 212 14.56 13.26 8.66
CA GLY A 212 15.33 12.06 8.86
C GLY A 212 14.63 10.74 8.53
N HIS A 213 13.34 10.64 8.71
CA HIS A 213 12.57 9.43 8.39
C HIS A 213 11.22 9.81 7.84
N LEU A 214 10.94 9.40 6.60
CA LEU A 214 9.64 9.60 5.95
C LEU A 214 8.65 8.58 6.48
N SER A 215 7.47 9.03 6.89
CA SER A 215 6.39 8.17 7.36
C SER A 215 5.47 7.75 6.22
N THR A 216 5.35 8.58 5.19
CA THR A 216 4.52 8.33 4.00
C THR A 216 5.27 8.73 2.72
N VAL A 217 4.88 8.16 1.59
CA VAL A 217 5.46 8.50 0.29
C VAL A 217 5.06 9.90 -0.18
N GLU A 218 3.95 10.43 0.33
CA GLU A 218 3.44 11.76 0.04
C GLU A 218 4.36 12.88 0.58
N GLU A 219 5.13 12.60 1.62
CA GLU A 219 6.08 13.57 2.18
C GLU A 219 7.17 14.00 1.20
N VAL A 220 7.39 13.23 0.13
CA VAL A 220 8.28 13.61 -0.98
C VAL A 220 7.81 14.90 -1.67
N LEU A 221 6.53 15.23 -1.63
CA LEU A 221 6.02 16.50 -2.16
C LEU A 221 6.55 17.73 -1.40
N LEU A 222 7.14 17.55 -0.23
CA LEU A 222 7.84 18.60 0.52
C LEU A 222 9.26 18.84 0.00
N VAL A 223 9.78 17.92 -0.85
CA VAL A 223 11.13 18.02 -1.41
C VAL A 223 11.12 18.92 -2.63
N PRO A 224 12.00 19.93 -2.72
CA PRO A 224 12.08 20.81 -3.88
C PRO A 224 12.29 20.04 -5.18
N GLY A 225 11.52 20.38 -6.22
CA GLY A 225 11.58 19.76 -7.54
C GLY A 225 10.55 18.64 -7.77
N PHE A 226 9.81 18.22 -6.74
CA PHE A 226 8.73 17.25 -6.90
C PHE A 226 7.38 17.98 -6.96
N SER A 227 6.62 17.72 -8.01
CA SER A 227 5.22 18.15 -8.14
C SER A 227 4.29 16.94 -8.00
N ARG A 228 3.01 17.20 -7.71
CA ARG A 228 2.00 16.15 -7.59
C ARG A 228 1.87 15.32 -8.88
N THR A 229 1.87 15.98 -10.04
CA THR A 229 1.80 15.33 -11.35
C THR A 229 3.02 14.48 -11.66
N HIS A 230 4.22 14.92 -11.28
CA HIS A 230 5.42 14.08 -11.44
C HIS A 230 5.40 12.88 -10.51
N TRP A 231 4.91 13.07 -9.27
CA TRP A 231 4.97 12.03 -8.23
C TRP A 231 3.87 10.99 -8.39
N PHE A 232 2.61 11.42 -8.57
CA PHE A 232 1.46 10.51 -8.68
C PHE A 232 0.96 10.32 -10.12
N GLY A 233 1.50 11.07 -11.09
CA GLY A 233 1.05 10.98 -12.48
C GLY A 233 -0.39 11.43 -12.65
N GLU A 234 -1.18 10.59 -13.30
CA GLU A 234 -2.59 10.79 -13.61
C GLU A 234 -3.53 10.32 -12.49
N ASP A 235 -3.06 9.49 -11.54
CA ASP A 235 -3.84 9.01 -10.39
C ASP A 235 -4.05 10.14 -9.36
N ALA A 236 -5.04 11.00 -9.62
CA ALA A 236 -5.27 12.19 -8.81
C ALA A 236 -5.85 11.86 -7.42
N ASN A 237 -6.63 10.81 -7.30
CA ASN A 237 -7.33 10.42 -6.07
C ASN A 237 -6.64 9.27 -5.34
N LEU A 238 -5.58 8.70 -5.91
CA LEU A 238 -4.76 7.61 -5.37
C LEU A 238 -5.60 6.35 -5.10
N ASN A 239 -6.48 6.02 -6.05
CA ASN A 239 -7.28 4.80 -5.98
C ASN A 239 -6.68 3.64 -6.80
N GLY A 240 -5.62 3.89 -7.57
CA GLY A 240 -4.91 2.91 -8.39
C GLY A 240 -5.71 2.40 -9.58
N HIS A 241 -6.76 3.09 -9.99
CA HIS A 241 -7.65 2.75 -11.09
C HIS A 241 -7.86 3.96 -12.00
N LEU A 242 -7.95 3.74 -13.32
CA LEU A 242 -8.17 4.80 -14.31
C LEU A 242 -9.60 5.32 -14.23
N ASP A 243 -9.75 6.54 -13.78
CA ASP A 243 -11.04 7.23 -13.75
C ASP A 243 -11.27 8.06 -15.03
N PRO A 244 -12.53 8.38 -15.37
CA PRO A 244 -12.83 9.13 -16.60
C PRO A 244 -12.19 10.53 -16.72
N ASN A 245 -11.79 11.14 -15.60
CA ASN A 245 -11.06 12.41 -15.59
C ASN A 245 -9.54 12.23 -15.68
N GLU A 246 -9.07 10.99 -15.68
CA GLU A 246 -7.66 10.60 -15.75
C GLU A 246 -7.34 10.01 -17.15
N ASP A 247 -8.32 10.03 -18.07
CA ASP A 247 -8.19 9.63 -19.47
C ASP A 247 -9.03 10.56 -20.38
N ASP A 248 -9.04 11.88 -20.10
CA ASP A 248 -9.78 12.87 -20.90
C ASP A 248 -8.84 13.92 -21.55
N GLY A 249 -7.54 13.70 -21.49
CA GLY A 249 -6.52 14.59 -22.01
C GLY A 249 -6.31 15.80 -21.09
N ASN A 250 -6.72 16.97 -21.54
CA ASN A 250 -6.59 18.20 -20.76
C ASN A 250 -7.94 18.83 -20.43
N GLU A 251 -9.04 18.06 -20.51
CA GLU A 251 -10.37 18.61 -20.24
C GLU A 251 -10.59 18.84 -18.76
N ARG A 252 -10.01 17.97 -17.91
CA ARG A 252 -10.08 18.09 -16.45
C ARG A 252 -8.68 17.85 -15.84
N PHE A 253 -8.58 18.11 -14.55
CA PHE A 253 -7.38 17.77 -13.78
C PHE A 253 -7.46 16.30 -13.31
N PRO A 254 -6.36 15.54 -13.37
CA PRO A 254 -5.01 15.92 -13.83
C PRO A 254 -4.90 15.93 -15.36
N PRO A 255 -3.92 16.62 -15.95
CA PRO A 255 -3.62 16.48 -17.37
C PRO A 255 -3.06 15.06 -17.60
N ASP A 256 -3.58 14.39 -18.61
CA ASP A 256 -3.24 13.02 -19.01
C ASP A 256 -2.92 12.95 -20.52
N ASN A 257 -2.50 11.78 -20.99
CA ASN A 257 -2.10 11.56 -22.36
C ASN A 257 -3.18 10.88 -23.22
N HIS A 258 -4.35 10.56 -22.62
CA HIS A 258 -5.49 9.91 -23.25
C HIS A 258 -5.14 8.60 -23.97
N ASP A 259 -4.31 7.76 -23.35
CA ASP A 259 -3.87 6.47 -23.91
C ASP A 259 -4.62 5.26 -23.33
N GLY A 260 -5.62 5.48 -22.46
CA GLY A 260 -6.41 4.45 -21.81
C GLY A 260 -5.66 3.64 -20.76
N ARG A 261 -4.55 4.17 -20.23
CA ARG A 261 -3.73 3.53 -19.20
C ARG A 261 -3.43 4.51 -18.08
N LEU A 262 -3.52 4.05 -16.85
CA LEU A 262 -3.18 4.86 -15.69
C LEU A 262 -1.67 5.03 -15.53
N ASP A 263 -1.17 6.24 -15.73
CA ASP A 263 0.19 6.60 -15.33
C ASP A 263 0.22 6.97 -13.84
N ARG A 264 0.87 6.15 -13.04
CA ARG A 264 0.97 6.29 -11.58
C ARG A 264 2.20 7.10 -11.13
N GLY A 265 2.81 7.81 -12.05
CA GLY A 265 3.97 8.66 -11.79
C GLY A 265 5.16 7.91 -11.20
N MET A 266 6.00 8.65 -10.47
CA MET A 266 7.19 8.07 -9.81
C MET A 266 6.86 7.31 -8.52
N ALA A 267 5.78 7.64 -7.83
CA ALA A 267 5.43 7.04 -6.53
C ALA A 267 5.33 5.52 -6.57
N GLN A 268 4.95 4.94 -7.71
CA GLN A 268 4.85 3.49 -7.90
C GLN A 268 6.16 2.73 -7.68
N TYR A 269 7.32 3.41 -7.82
CA TYR A 269 8.65 2.80 -7.64
C TYR A 269 9.18 2.90 -6.22
N PHE A 270 8.48 3.62 -5.32
CA PHE A 270 8.95 3.94 -3.98
C PHE A 270 8.04 3.42 -2.88
N THR A 271 8.65 3.18 -1.73
CA THR A 271 7.98 2.85 -0.47
C THR A 271 8.70 3.52 0.70
N VAL A 272 8.07 3.58 1.84
CA VAL A 272 8.69 3.97 3.12
C VAL A 272 8.77 2.81 4.11
N ASN A 273 8.17 1.68 3.77
CA ASN A 273 7.99 0.56 4.69
C ASN A 273 8.34 -0.78 4.01
N SER A 274 9.64 -1.03 3.82
CA SER A 274 10.13 -2.36 3.44
C SER A 274 11.35 -2.73 4.27
N TRP A 275 11.34 -3.93 4.86
CA TRP A 275 12.43 -4.47 5.64
C TRP A 275 12.45 -6.00 5.59
N ASP A 276 13.65 -6.57 5.68
CA ASP A 276 13.89 -8.02 5.62
C ASP A 276 14.42 -8.50 6.97
N PRO A 277 13.72 -9.43 7.67
CA PRO A 277 14.19 -9.94 8.95
C PRO A 277 15.48 -10.75 8.78
N GLU A 278 16.39 -10.67 9.74
CA GLU A 278 17.66 -11.42 9.73
C GLU A 278 17.44 -12.89 10.12
N LEU A 279 16.55 -13.54 9.38
CA LEU A 279 16.16 -14.94 9.54
C LEU A 279 16.48 -15.75 8.28
N SER A 280 16.82 -17.01 8.45
CA SER A 280 16.87 -17.98 7.36
C SER A 280 15.47 -18.27 6.80
N ASN A 281 15.38 -18.92 5.64
CA ASN A 281 14.10 -19.35 5.05
C ASN A 281 13.33 -20.34 5.94
N ALA A 282 14.02 -21.01 6.87
CA ALA A 282 13.43 -21.83 7.91
C ALA A 282 12.97 -21.07 9.16
N GLY A 283 13.03 -19.73 9.15
CA GLY A 283 12.64 -18.87 10.29
C GLY A 283 13.63 -18.90 11.47
N ARG A 284 14.85 -19.36 11.27
CA ARG A 284 15.90 -19.39 12.31
C ARG A 284 16.80 -18.16 12.18
N PRO A 285 17.31 -17.61 13.30
CA PRO A 285 18.33 -16.56 13.24
C PRO A 285 19.55 -16.99 12.42
N ARG A 286 20.05 -16.11 11.55
CA ARG A 286 21.27 -16.34 10.79
C ARG A 286 22.49 -16.32 11.70
N ILE A 287 23.52 -17.07 11.31
CA ILE A 287 24.76 -17.19 12.08
C ILE A 287 25.69 -16.04 11.73
N ASP A 288 26.04 -15.20 12.73
CA ASP A 288 26.97 -14.09 12.52
C ASP A 288 28.42 -14.60 12.42
N LEU A 289 28.99 -14.48 11.21
CA LEU A 289 30.37 -14.89 10.90
C LEU A 289 31.41 -14.04 11.63
N ASN A 290 31.11 -12.78 11.92
CA ASN A 290 32.02 -11.87 12.60
C ASN A 290 32.04 -12.05 14.13
N ASN A 291 31.04 -12.73 14.70
CA ASN A 291 30.94 -12.92 16.13
C ASN A 291 31.70 -14.18 16.57
N PRO A 292 32.82 -14.04 17.32
CA PRO A 292 33.62 -15.18 17.73
C PRO A 292 32.92 -16.10 18.75
N ARG A 293 31.84 -15.62 19.40
CA ARG A 293 31.06 -16.40 20.36
C ARG A 293 29.99 -17.27 19.71
N THR A 294 29.64 -16.98 18.43
CA THR A 294 28.64 -17.75 17.71
C THR A 294 29.28 -19.04 17.18
N ALA A 295 28.76 -20.19 17.61
CA ALA A 295 29.21 -21.49 17.12
C ALA A 295 28.85 -21.67 15.66
N LEU A 296 29.74 -22.27 14.89
CA LEU A 296 29.44 -22.73 13.52
C LEU A 296 28.69 -24.06 13.61
N PRO A 297 27.89 -24.43 12.58
CA PRO A 297 27.26 -25.73 12.50
C PRO A 297 28.32 -26.84 12.52
N GLU A 298 28.01 -27.95 13.16
CA GLU A 298 28.95 -29.10 13.26
C GLU A 298 28.95 -29.96 11.99
N THR A 299 27.89 -29.90 11.20
CA THR A 299 27.66 -30.74 10.04
C THR A 299 27.37 -29.94 8.78
N ASN A 300 27.62 -30.54 7.63
CA ASN A 300 27.32 -29.97 6.29
C ASN A 300 28.08 -28.68 5.96
N LEU A 301 29.28 -28.50 6.51
CA LEU A 301 30.15 -27.39 6.15
C LEU A 301 31.00 -27.74 4.91
N PRO A 302 31.20 -26.83 3.98
CA PRO A 302 32.16 -26.97 2.91
C PRO A 302 33.57 -27.20 3.45
N PRO A 303 34.41 -28.01 2.78
CA PRO A 303 35.78 -28.25 3.20
C PRO A 303 36.57 -26.93 3.36
N GLY A 304 37.23 -26.76 4.50
CA GLY A 304 38.00 -25.56 4.80
C GLY A 304 37.22 -24.38 5.40
N PHE A 305 35.87 -24.38 5.33
CA PHE A 305 35.04 -23.27 5.81
C PHE A 305 35.26 -22.95 7.30
N ALA A 306 35.20 -23.95 8.16
CA ALA A 306 35.38 -23.74 9.61
C ALA A 306 36.78 -23.21 9.95
N ALA A 307 37.82 -23.76 9.29
CA ALA A 307 39.21 -23.31 9.47
C ALA A 307 39.38 -21.86 9.00
N PHE A 308 38.79 -21.51 7.85
CA PHE A 308 38.81 -20.17 7.30
C PHE A 308 38.16 -19.15 8.24
N VAL A 309 36.92 -19.41 8.69
CA VAL A 309 36.19 -18.51 9.60
C VAL A 309 36.93 -18.38 10.95
N THR A 310 37.51 -19.47 11.46
CA THR A 310 38.31 -19.43 12.68
C THR A 310 39.55 -18.56 12.51
N ALA A 311 40.27 -18.72 11.40
CA ALA A 311 41.44 -17.91 11.07
C ALA A 311 41.09 -16.42 10.88
N LEU A 312 39.97 -16.13 10.20
CA LEU A 312 39.47 -14.78 10.01
C LEU A 312 39.14 -14.11 11.35
N ARG A 313 38.46 -14.82 12.24
CA ARG A 313 38.13 -14.35 13.60
C ARG A 313 39.39 -14.13 14.45
N ALA A 314 40.36 -15.03 14.38
CA ALA A 314 41.64 -14.90 15.05
C ALA A 314 42.45 -13.68 14.58
N ALA A 315 42.43 -13.42 13.25
CA ALA A 315 43.03 -12.24 12.63
C ALA A 315 42.24 -10.94 12.89
N LYS A 316 41.08 -11.01 13.55
CA LYS A 316 40.14 -9.87 13.77
C LYS A 316 39.70 -9.17 12.47
N MET A 317 39.73 -9.89 11.38
CA MET A 317 39.22 -9.41 10.09
C MET A 317 37.69 -9.49 10.10
N LYS A 318 37.02 -8.46 9.59
CA LYS A 318 35.56 -8.41 9.51
C LYS A 318 35.11 -8.52 8.06
N LEU A 319 34.06 -9.30 7.84
CA LEU A 319 33.31 -9.35 6.60
C LEU A 319 32.20 -8.30 6.62
N ASN A 320 31.96 -7.66 5.49
CA ASN A 320 30.82 -6.76 5.33
C ASN A 320 29.57 -7.52 4.88
N HIS A 321 29.76 -8.63 4.15
CA HIS A 321 28.66 -9.49 3.72
C HIS A 321 29.16 -10.93 3.52
N PRO A 322 28.36 -11.97 3.76
CA PRO A 322 28.77 -13.39 3.60
C PRO A 322 29.28 -13.72 2.21
N VAL A 323 28.77 -13.07 1.16
CA VAL A 323 29.19 -13.28 -0.24
C VAL A 323 30.69 -13.10 -0.46
N GLN A 324 31.38 -12.35 0.40
CA GLN A 324 32.83 -12.16 0.32
C GLN A 324 33.61 -13.47 0.51
N LEU A 325 32.97 -14.49 1.04
CA LEU A 325 33.57 -15.83 1.16
C LEU A 325 33.65 -16.59 -0.16
N LEU A 326 32.94 -16.16 -1.20
CA LEU A 326 32.95 -16.82 -2.52
C LEU A 326 34.37 -16.74 -3.12
N GLY A 327 35.03 -17.91 -3.20
CA GLY A 327 36.38 -18.03 -3.71
C GLY A 327 37.47 -17.35 -2.88
N ALA A 328 37.17 -16.99 -1.62
CA ALA A 328 38.12 -16.27 -0.77
C ALA A 328 39.23 -17.19 -0.25
N THR A 329 40.44 -16.63 -0.15
CA THR A 329 41.60 -17.25 0.49
C THR A 329 42.22 -16.30 1.52
N ILE A 330 42.81 -16.84 2.56
CA ILE A 330 43.52 -16.06 3.61
C ILE A 330 44.87 -16.71 3.88
N GLN A 331 45.91 -15.90 4.00
CA GLN A 331 47.23 -16.39 4.43
C GLN A 331 47.37 -16.29 5.92
N VAL A 332 47.70 -17.38 6.57
CA VAL A 332 47.90 -17.48 8.02
C VAL A 332 49.29 -18.03 8.30
N THR A 333 49.97 -17.46 9.27
CA THR A 333 51.25 -18.03 9.72
C THR A 333 50.97 -19.14 10.74
N ASN A 334 51.39 -20.37 10.45
CA ASN A 334 51.22 -21.50 11.37
C ASN A 334 52.23 -21.40 12.57
N GLU A 335 52.08 -22.29 13.51
CA GLU A 335 52.95 -22.35 14.70
C GLU A 335 54.44 -22.56 14.38
N ALA A 336 54.74 -23.12 13.21
CA ALA A 336 56.11 -23.31 12.71
C ALA A 336 56.66 -22.10 11.95
N GLY A 337 55.93 -20.96 11.88
CA GLY A 337 56.33 -19.74 11.18
C GLY A 337 56.11 -19.80 9.65
N ALA A 338 55.57 -20.86 9.10
CA ALA A 338 55.29 -21.00 7.68
C ALA A 338 53.97 -20.34 7.31
N ARG A 339 53.92 -19.65 6.16
CA ARG A 339 52.67 -19.12 5.60
C ARG A 339 51.88 -20.23 4.93
N VAL A 340 50.67 -20.45 5.41
CA VAL A 340 49.71 -21.41 4.86
C VAL A 340 48.53 -20.64 4.32
N GLU A 341 48.11 -20.99 3.11
CA GLU A 341 46.92 -20.47 2.49
C GLU A 341 45.72 -21.33 2.86
N ILE A 342 44.69 -20.71 3.42
CA ILE A 342 43.42 -21.38 3.77
C ILE A 342 42.34 -20.83 2.83
N SER A 343 41.65 -21.72 2.12
CA SER A 343 40.50 -21.38 1.31
C SER A 343 39.22 -21.42 2.12
N SER A 344 38.27 -20.53 1.82
CA SER A 344 36.93 -20.56 2.39
C SER A 344 36.13 -21.83 2.03
N GLY A 345 36.52 -22.53 0.96
CA GLY A 345 35.79 -23.68 0.43
C GLY A 345 34.43 -23.34 -0.21
N ILE A 346 34.06 -22.06 -0.25
CA ILE A 346 32.76 -21.63 -0.82
C ILE A 346 32.87 -21.55 -2.34
N GLN A 347 32.10 -22.38 -3.00
CA GLN A 347 31.91 -22.45 -4.44
C GLN A 347 30.47 -22.04 -4.81
N LEU A 348 30.17 -22.00 -6.10
CA LEU A 348 28.87 -21.57 -6.63
C LEU A 348 27.68 -22.37 -6.05
N GLU A 349 27.83 -23.67 -5.88
CA GLU A 349 26.80 -24.55 -5.30
C GLU A 349 26.50 -24.24 -3.82
N HIS A 350 27.45 -23.67 -3.08
CA HIS A 350 27.29 -23.36 -1.66
C HIS A 350 26.62 -22.01 -1.41
N LEU A 351 26.44 -21.15 -2.45
CA LEU A 351 25.94 -19.79 -2.29
C LEU A 351 24.55 -19.70 -1.67
N GLY A 352 23.63 -20.56 -2.11
CA GLY A 352 22.27 -20.57 -1.55
C GLY A 352 22.28 -20.85 -0.05
N TRP A 353 23.04 -21.86 0.37
CA TRP A 353 23.23 -22.21 1.77
C TRP A 353 23.91 -21.09 2.57
N LEU A 354 24.94 -20.46 2.00
CA LEU A 354 25.68 -19.37 2.63
C LEU A 354 24.78 -18.13 2.86
N LEU A 355 24.04 -17.70 1.83
CA LEU A 355 23.20 -16.50 1.90
C LEU A 355 21.94 -16.71 2.76
N ASP A 356 21.46 -17.95 2.86
CA ASP A 356 20.33 -18.27 3.74
C ASP A 356 20.74 -18.39 5.21
N GLY A 357 21.87 -19.05 5.50
CA GLY A 357 22.23 -19.42 6.87
C GLY A 357 23.10 -18.43 7.63
N PHE A 358 23.77 -17.50 6.95
CA PHE A 358 24.80 -16.66 7.56
C PHE A 358 24.60 -15.17 7.35
N THR A 359 25.12 -14.41 8.31
CA THR A 359 25.16 -12.94 8.33
C THR A 359 26.53 -12.44 8.81
N THR A 360 26.75 -11.14 8.73
CA THR A 360 27.97 -10.47 9.19
C THR A 360 27.70 -9.36 10.20
N GLY A 361 26.47 -9.18 10.63
CA GLY A 361 26.02 -8.16 11.56
C GLY A 361 25.13 -8.73 12.65
N CYS A 362 24.89 -7.91 13.68
CA CYS A 362 24.00 -8.22 14.80
C CYS A 362 22.65 -7.49 14.70
N GLN A 363 22.28 -7.00 13.52
CA GLN A 363 21.01 -6.32 13.29
C GLN A 363 19.88 -7.35 13.25
N ASP A 364 18.71 -6.99 13.75
CA ASP A 364 17.53 -7.86 13.72
C ASP A 364 16.87 -7.88 12.34
N HIS A 365 17.11 -6.85 11.52
CA HIS A 365 16.55 -6.67 10.19
C HIS A 365 17.42 -5.75 9.32
N HIS A 366 17.13 -5.75 8.03
CA HIS A 366 17.71 -4.85 7.04
C HIS A 366 16.62 -4.09 6.31
N ASP A 367 16.68 -2.76 6.34
CA ASP A 367 15.75 -1.89 5.63
C ASP A 367 16.13 -1.78 4.16
N GLY A 368 15.11 -1.73 3.28
CA GLY A 368 15.24 -1.34 1.88
C GLY A 368 15.99 -2.33 0.97
N ARG A 369 16.12 -3.60 1.36
CA ARG A 369 16.53 -4.63 0.42
C ARG A 369 15.46 -4.82 -0.66
N ILE A 370 15.89 -4.88 -1.91
CA ILE A 370 15.00 -5.03 -3.06
C ILE A 370 14.77 -6.51 -3.33
N ASN A 371 13.51 -6.92 -3.42
CA ASN A 371 13.15 -8.28 -3.78
C ASN A 371 13.34 -8.50 -5.29
N VAL A 372 14.39 -9.25 -5.63
CA VAL A 372 14.74 -9.55 -7.02
C VAL A 372 13.68 -10.35 -7.77
N ASN A 373 12.80 -11.07 -7.03
CA ASN A 373 11.76 -11.90 -7.63
C ASN A 373 10.51 -11.10 -8.05
N THR A 374 10.32 -9.88 -7.51
CA THR A 374 9.10 -9.10 -7.69
C THR A 374 9.33 -7.70 -8.24
N ALA A 375 10.53 -7.13 -8.03
CA ALA A 375 10.87 -5.77 -8.45
C ALA A 375 10.79 -5.59 -9.98
N SER A 376 10.36 -4.40 -10.43
CA SER A 376 10.36 -4.03 -11.85
C SER A 376 11.77 -3.81 -12.39
N ALA A 377 11.94 -3.87 -13.71
CA ALA A 377 13.23 -3.58 -14.35
C ALA A 377 13.74 -2.17 -13.98
N ALA A 378 12.85 -1.17 -13.91
CA ALA A 378 13.22 0.19 -13.52
C ALA A 378 13.77 0.26 -12.08
N VAL A 379 13.20 -0.50 -11.13
CA VAL A 379 13.71 -0.58 -9.76
C VAL A 379 15.03 -1.34 -9.70
N LEU A 380 15.15 -2.47 -10.41
CA LEU A 380 16.40 -3.25 -10.46
C LEU A 380 17.56 -2.47 -11.10
N ALA A 381 17.28 -1.62 -12.10
CA ALA A 381 18.28 -0.79 -12.74
C ALA A 381 18.88 0.28 -11.80
N THR A 382 18.27 0.56 -10.65
CA THR A 382 18.85 1.47 -9.64
C THR A 382 19.95 0.83 -8.81
N LEU A 383 20.12 -0.49 -8.90
CA LEU A 383 21.15 -1.22 -8.16
C LEU A 383 22.55 -0.96 -8.75
N PRO A 384 23.60 -0.92 -7.90
CA PRO A 384 24.96 -0.63 -8.38
C PRO A 384 25.42 -1.60 -9.48
N GLY A 385 25.80 -1.09 -10.65
CA GLY A 385 26.30 -1.88 -11.77
C GLY A 385 25.26 -2.68 -12.54
N VAL A 386 23.97 -2.43 -12.29
CA VAL A 386 22.84 -2.98 -13.07
C VAL A 386 22.29 -1.88 -13.97
N ASP A 387 22.35 -2.07 -15.27
CA ASP A 387 21.71 -1.23 -16.27
C ASP A 387 20.33 -1.78 -16.64
N LEU A 388 19.55 -1.04 -17.40
CA LEU A 388 18.20 -1.45 -17.79
C LEU A 388 18.18 -2.77 -18.60
N PRO A 389 19.04 -3.01 -19.60
CA PRO A 389 19.08 -4.30 -20.29
C PRO A 389 19.38 -5.49 -19.38
N LEU A 390 20.27 -5.32 -18.41
CA LEU A 390 20.57 -6.36 -17.42
C LEU A 390 19.39 -6.59 -16.47
N ALA A 391 18.72 -5.51 -16.05
CA ALA A 391 17.50 -5.58 -15.24
C ALA A 391 16.37 -6.33 -15.99
N GLU A 392 16.17 -6.08 -17.28
CA GLU A 392 15.23 -6.82 -18.12
C GLU A 392 15.61 -8.31 -18.26
N THR A 393 16.91 -8.62 -18.33
CA THR A 393 17.42 -9.98 -18.32
C THR A 393 17.11 -10.67 -16.99
N ILE A 394 17.27 -9.99 -15.85
CA ILE A 394 16.88 -10.50 -14.53
C ILE A 394 15.39 -10.82 -14.52
N VAL A 395 14.53 -9.90 -14.97
CA VAL A 395 13.07 -10.07 -15.01
C VAL A 395 12.67 -11.25 -15.90
N SER A 396 13.25 -11.39 -17.09
CA SER A 396 12.93 -12.51 -17.99
C SER A 396 13.41 -13.86 -17.44
N THR A 397 14.62 -13.92 -16.85
CA THR A 397 15.17 -15.16 -16.29
C THR A 397 14.32 -15.65 -15.10
N ARG A 398 13.95 -14.76 -14.16
CA ARG A 398 13.17 -15.17 -12.98
C ARG A 398 11.81 -15.77 -13.33
N THR A 399 11.18 -15.36 -14.44
CA THR A 399 9.89 -15.91 -14.87
C THR A 399 9.99 -17.36 -15.36
N ALA A 400 11.16 -17.76 -15.83
CA ALA A 400 11.43 -19.14 -16.27
C ALA A 400 11.85 -20.08 -15.14
N LEU A 401 12.18 -19.55 -13.96
CA LEU A 401 12.66 -20.34 -12.83
C LEU A 401 11.51 -20.78 -11.91
N SER A 402 11.60 -22.01 -11.39
CA SER A 402 10.69 -22.48 -10.34
C SER A 402 10.91 -21.72 -9.01
N PRO A 403 9.90 -21.63 -8.13
CA PRO A 403 10.02 -20.94 -6.84
C PRO A 403 11.19 -21.44 -5.99
N GLU A 404 11.48 -22.75 -5.99
CA GLU A 404 12.54 -23.38 -5.20
C GLU A 404 13.94 -22.90 -5.62
N ARG A 405 14.11 -22.50 -6.87
CA ARG A 405 15.38 -21.94 -7.38
C ARG A 405 15.54 -20.46 -7.05
N ARG A 406 14.48 -19.76 -6.68
CA ARG A 406 14.43 -18.32 -6.40
C ARG A 406 14.40 -17.99 -4.91
N VAL A 407 14.71 -18.94 -4.02
CA VAL A 407 14.65 -18.75 -2.56
C VAL A 407 15.79 -17.89 -1.98
N THR A 408 16.87 -17.71 -2.72
CA THR A 408 18.00 -16.81 -2.37
C THR A 408 18.50 -16.10 -3.63
N PRO A 409 19.13 -14.91 -3.52
CA PRO A 409 19.68 -14.22 -4.69
C PRO A 409 20.80 -14.97 -5.44
N ALA A 410 21.27 -16.11 -4.90
CA ALA A 410 22.31 -16.93 -5.50
C ALA A 410 22.03 -17.32 -6.97
N TRP A 411 20.75 -17.45 -7.33
CA TRP A 411 20.35 -17.81 -8.69
C TRP A 411 20.86 -16.81 -9.75
N LEU A 412 21.05 -15.53 -9.40
CA LEU A 412 21.57 -14.53 -10.33
C LEU A 412 22.96 -14.93 -10.89
N LEU A 413 23.81 -15.49 -10.03
CA LEU A 413 25.13 -15.98 -10.44
C LEU A 413 25.05 -17.42 -10.98
N GLN A 414 24.21 -18.28 -10.39
CA GLN A 414 24.05 -19.67 -10.80
C GLN A 414 23.47 -19.82 -12.21
N GLU A 415 22.58 -18.91 -12.62
CA GLU A 415 22.04 -18.86 -14.00
C GLU A 415 22.92 -18.04 -14.96
N GLY A 416 24.04 -17.50 -14.48
CA GLY A 416 24.95 -16.70 -15.32
C GLY A 416 24.41 -15.33 -15.72
N VAL A 417 23.38 -14.81 -15.00
CA VAL A 417 22.83 -13.48 -15.26
C VAL A 417 23.82 -12.39 -14.84
N LEU A 418 24.50 -12.59 -13.70
CA LEU A 418 25.54 -11.70 -13.20
C LEU A 418 26.88 -12.45 -13.16
N ASP A 419 27.98 -11.75 -13.44
CA ASP A 419 29.31 -12.20 -13.11
C ASP A 419 29.58 -12.10 -11.60
N ALA A 420 30.65 -12.72 -11.11
CA ALA A 420 30.96 -12.81 -9.69
C ALA A 420 31.20 -11.44 -9.04
N ASP A 421 31.80 -10.49 -9.76
CA ASP A 421 32.13 -9.18 -9.21
C ASP A 421 30.89 -8.30 -9.09
N LYS A 422 30.05 -8.24 -10.12
CA LYS A 422 28.74 -7.57 -10.07
C LYS A 422 27.86 -8.20 -9.01
N PHE A 423 27.81 -9.53 -8.94
CA PHE A 423 27.03 -10.24 -7.93
C PHE A 423 27.45 -9.84 -6.51
N LYS A 424 28.76 -9.84 -6.21
CA LYS A 424 29.28 -9.40 -4.89
C LYS A 424 28.90 -7.96 -4.56
N GLY A 425 28.81 -7.09 -5.57
CA GLY A 425 28.41 -5.69 -5.40
C GLY A 425 26.93 -5.49 -5.12
N VAL A 426 26.06 -6.29 -5.74
CA VAL A 426 24.60 -6.10 -5.71
C VAL A 426 23.93 -6.88 -4.58
N VAL A 427 24.38 -8.11 -4.29
CA VAL A 427 23.68 -9.02 -3.38
C VAL A 427 23.42 -8.48 -1.97
N PRO A 428 24.25 -7.59 -1.37
CA PRO A 428 23.93 -6.99 -0.08
C PRO A 428 22.63 -6.18 -0.06
N SER A 429 22.23 -5.64 -1.23
CA SER A 429 21.00 -4.84 -1.40
C SER A 429 19.80 -5.67 -1.83
N LEU A 430 19.94 -7.00 -1.94
CA LEU A 430 18.89 -7.88 -2.43
C LEU A 430 18.27 -8.74 -1.34
N THR A 431 16.99 -9.06 -1.54
CA THR A 431 16.26 -10.14 -0.88
C THR A 431 15.49 -10.96 -1.90
N CYS A 432 15.02 -12.14 -1.49
CA CYS A 432 14.03 -12.96 -2.22
C CYS A 432 12.72 -13.11 -1.45
N ARG A 433 12.56 -12.37 -0.36
CA ARG A 433 11.43 -12.47 0.56
C ARG A 433 10.53 -11.24 0.41
N ALA A 434 9.21 -11.47 0.36
CA ALA A 434 8.19 -10.47 0.53
C ALA A 434 7.62 -10.59 1.95
N SER A 435 7.61 -9.51 2.69
CA SER A 435 7.16 -9.49 4.09
C SER A 435 6.21 -8.33 4.40
N GLN A 436 6.23 -7.29 3.60
CA GLN A 436 5.29 -6.17 3.66
C GLN A 436 4.54 -6.13 2.33
N PHE A 437 3.22 -6.03 2.42
CA PHE A 437 2.34 -6.08 1.24
C PHE A 437 1.37 -4.91 1.24
N HIS A 438 1.10 -4.40 0.05
CA HIS A 438 0.09 -3.39 -0.22
C HIS A 438 -0.96 -3.94 -1.18
N PHE A 439 -2.23 -3.67 -0.93
CA PHE A 439 -3.36 -4.12 -1.75
C PHE A 439 -4.62 -3.35 -1.44
N PHE A 440 -5.62 -3.53 -2.29
CA PHE A 440 -6.97 -3.02 -2.09
C PHE A 440 -7.93 -4.17 -1.85
N VAL A 441 -8.98 -3.92 -1.08
CA VAL A 441 -10.05 -4.89 -0.83
C VAL A 441 -11.39 -4.26 -1.12
N LEU A 442 -12.16 -4.89 -2.00
CA LEU A 442 -13.56 -4.59 -2.25
C LEU A 442 -14.41 -5.65 -1.54
N GLY A 443 -15.26 -5.23 -0.60
CA GLY A 443 -16.30 -6.07 0.01
C GLY A 443 -17.67 -5.62 -0.49
N TYR A 444 -18.51 -6.54 -0.96
CA TYR A 444 -19.79 -6.18 -1.58
C TYR A 444 -20.86 -7.23 -1.39
N GLY A 445 -22.12 -6.77 -1.35
CA GLY A 445 -23.32 -7.60 -1.38
C GLY A 445 -23.89 -7.64 -2.80
N MET A 446 -24.14 -8.85 -3.33
CA MET A 446 -24.54 -9.06 -4.72
C MET A 446 -25.92 -8.50 -5.01
N SER A 447 -26.89 -8.71 -4.13
CA SER A 447 -28.29 -8.30 -4.32
C SER A 447 -28.52 -6.84 -3.88
N SER A 448 -27.91 -6.41 -2.78
CA SER A 448 -28.09 -5.07 -2.23
C SER A 448 -27.31 -3.99 -2.97
N GLY A 449 -26.26 -4.38 -3.73
CA GLY A 449 -25.34 -3.45 -4.37
C GLY A 449 -24.52 -2.61 -3.37
N ARG A 450 -24.53 -2.97 -2.08
CA ARG A 450 -23.75 -2.28 -1.06
C ARG A 450 -22.32 -2.75 -1.11
N TYR A 451 -21.39 -1.81 -0.96
CA TYR A 451 -19.97 -2.12 -1.02
C TYR A 451 -19.15 -1.24 -0.08
N ARG A 452 -17.94 -1.70 0.18
CA ARG A 452 -16.84 -0.97 0.80
C ARG A 452 -15.55 -1.26 0.07
N VAL A 453 -14.72 -0.24 -0.07
CA VAL A 453 -13.38 -0.35 -0.65
C VAL A 453 -12.37 0.16 0.37
N ALA A 454 -11.34 -0.61 0.62
CA ALA A 454 -10.25 -0.22 1.51
C ALA A 454 -8.90 -0.44 0.83
N GLU A 455 -7.99 0.50 1.01
CA GLU A 455 -6.57 0.38 0.74
C GLU A 455 -5.88 -0.09 2.02
N VAL A 456 -5.00 -1.09 1.90
CA VAL A 456 -4.42 -1.79 3.04
C VAL A 456 -2.95 -2.06 2.82
N SER A 457 -2.15 -1.83 3.87
CA SER A 457 -0.80 -2.38 3.96
C SER A 457 -0.68 -3.29 5.18
N ILE A 458 -0.01 -4.42 4.99
CA ILE A 458 0.25 -5.39 6.06
C ILE A 458 1.73 -5.67 6.19
N ASP A 459 2.16 -6.01 7.39
CA ASP A 459 3.50 -6.50 7.71
C ASP A 459 3.39 -7.87 8.38
N VAL A 460 3.98 -8.88 7.75
CA VAL A 460 3.99 -10.27 8.23
C VAL A 460 5.38 -10.74 8.63
N ALA A 461 6.40 -9.86 8.62
CA ALA A 461 7.76 -10.22 8.98
C ALA A 461 7.92 -10.52 10.48
N GLY A 462 7.08 -9.93 11.32
CA GLY A 462 7.12 -10.11 12.77
C GLY A 462 6.44 -11.41 13.24
N ARG A 463 6.50 -11.66 14.55
CA ARG A 463 5.81 -12.83 15.16
C ARG A 463 4.29 -12.81 14.99
N GLN A 464 3.72 -11.63 14.88
CA GLN A 464 2.30 -11.42 14.64
C GLN A 464 2.13 -10.48 13.46
N PRO A 465 1.29 -10.85 12.49
CA PRO A 465 0.97 -9.97 11.38
C PRO A 465 0.29 -8.70 11.88
N LYS A 466 0.58 -7.59 11.22
CA LYS A 466 0.01 -6.28 11.55
C LYS A 466 -0.56 -5.63 10.30
N VAL A 467 -1.70 -4.99 10.44
CA VAL A 467 -2.17 -3.99 9.47
C VAL A 467 -1.46 -2.69 9.83
N THR A 468 -0.58 -2.23 8.95
CA THR A 468 0.24 -1.02 9.17
C THR A 468 -0.43 0.23 8.60
N TYR A 469 -1.29 0.06 7.61
CA TYR A 469 -2.05 1.14 6.98
C TYR A 469 -3.42 0.65 6.55
N LEU A 470 -4.45 1.49 6.74
CA LEU A 470 -5.81 1.23 6.30
C LEU A 470 -6.50 2.56 5.97
N ARG A 471 -7.02 2.66 4.74
CA ARG A 471 -7.74 3.83 4.24
C ARG A 471 -9.06 3.40 3.59
N ASP A 472 -10.16 4.03 3.96
CA ASP A 472 -11.48 3.82 3.34
C ASP A 472 -11.58 4.64 2.04
N LEU A 473 -11.69 3.95 0.92
CA LEU A 473 -11.84 4.51 -0.43
C LEU A 473 -13.27 4.45 -0.96
N THR A 474 -14.23 4.01 -0.16
CA THR A 474 -15.63 3.78 -0.59
C THR A 474 -16.25 4.98 -1.28
N ARG A 475 -15.86 6.21 -0.88
CA ARG A 475 -16.37 7.46 -1.48
C ARG A 475 -15.89 7.71 -2.90
N LEU A 476 -14.79 7.06 -3.31
CA LEU A 476 -14.25 7.19 -4.68
C LEU A 476 -15.00 6.32 -5.69
N GLY A 477 -15.87 5.43 -5.22
CA GLY A 477 -16.67 4.57 -6.08
C GLY A 477 -16.14 3.15 -6.18
N LEU A 478 -16.73 2.38 -7.09
CA LEU A 478 -16.30 1.01 -7.39
C LEU A 478 -15.13 1.04 -8.38
N PRO A 479 -14.03 0.34 -8.10
CA PRO A 479 -12.88 0.26 -9.01
C PRO A 479 -13.19 -0.53 -10.28
N PHE A 480 -14.12 -1.49 -10.22
CA PHE A 480 -14.56 -2.33 -11.33
C PHE A 480 -15.94 -2.92 -11.02
N ARG A 481 -16.58 -3.55 -12.03
CA ARG A 481 -17.87 -4.23 -11.83
C ARG A 481 -17.64 -5.59 -11.15
N PRO A 482 -18.23 -5.83 -9.96
CA PRO A 482 -18.20 -7.14 -9.32
C PRO A 482 -18.94 -8.20 -10.15
N GLY A 483 -18.45 -9.45 -10.15
CA GLY A 483 -19.13 -10.58 -10.83
C GLY A 483 -19.07 -10.56 -12.36
N GLY A 484 -18.34 -9.64 -12.97
CA GLY A 484 -18.14 -9.61 -14.43
C GLY A 484 -17.09 -10.62 -14.89
N GLU A 485 -17.34 -11.37 -15.97
CA GLU A 485 -16.29 -12.10 -16.67
C GLU A 485 -15.23 -11.10 -17.14
N GLY A 486 -13.95 -11.40 -16.87
CA GLY A 486 -12.82 -10.51 -17.14
C GLY A 486 -12.70 -10.15 -18.62
N THR A 487 -13.38 -9.09 -19.01
CA THR A 487 -13.09 -8.38 -20.24
C THR A 487 -12.34 -7.12 -19.84
N ASN A 488 -11.20 -6.89 -20.48
CA ASN A 488 -10.49 -5.61 -20.49
C ASN A 488 -11.52 -4.49 -20.64
N SER A 489 -11.86 -3.83 -19.55
CA SER A 489 -12.78 -2.70 -19.58
C SER A 489 -12.01 -1.47 -20.02
N THR A 490 -11.66 -1.43 -21.28
CA THR A 490 -11.48 -0.17 -21.97
C THR A 490 -12.85 0.48 -22.09
N ALA A 491 -12.99 1.64 -21.51
CA ALA A 491 -14.07 2.60 -21.69
C ALA A 491 -15.47 2.13 -21.26
N VAL A 492 -15.84 2.43 -20.04
CA VAL A 492 -17.24 2.71 -19.72
C VAL A 492 -17.34 4.14 -19.17
N GLY A 493 -17.05 5.09 -20.02
CA GLY A 493 -17.59 6.42 -19.93
C GLY A 493 -19.06 6.34 -20.34
N GLY A 494 -19.96 6.20 -19.41
CA GLY A 494 -21.39 6.16 -19.65
C GLY A 494 -22.07 5.12 -18.76
N ASP A 495 -22.69 5.59 -17.68
CA ASP A 495 -23.64 4.85 -16.85
C ASP A 495 -23.14 4.03 -15.65
N ARG A 496 -21.94 4.30 -15.09
CA ARG A 496 -21.55 3.75 -13.78
C ARG A 496 -22.53 4.14 -12.64
N ALA A 497 -23.23 5.25 -12.79
CA ALA A 497 -24.19 5.74 -11.80
C ALA A 497 -25.56 5.04 -11.83
N ALA A 498 -25.91 4.31 -12.89
CA ALA A 498 -27.25 3.75 -13.06
C ALA A 498 -27.45 2.41 -12.35
N LEU A 499 -26.40 1.63 -12.13
CA LEU A 499 -26.50 0.27 -11.56
C LEU A 499 -26.58 0.23 -10.02
N PHE A 500 -26.10 1.29 -9.34
CA PHE A 500 -26.05 1.34 -7.86
C PHE A 500 -26.68 2.63 -7.32
N ARG A 501 -27.75 3.14 -7.94
CA ARG A 501 -28.55 4.21 -7.33
C ARG A 501 -29.40 3.63 -6.20
N PRO A 502 -29.45 4.29 -5.04
CA PRO A 502 -30.42 3.92 -4.01
C PRO A 502 -31.84 4.03 -4.57
N GLY A 503 -32.57 2.89 -4.67
CA GLY A 503 -33.95 2.86 -5.19
C GLY A 503 -34.12 2.23 -6.56
N THR A 504 -33.08 1.74 -7.22
CA THR A 504 -33.22 0.93 -8.46
C THR A 504 -33.66 -0.50 -8.08
N PRO A 505 -34.71 -1.06 -8.70
CA PRO A 505 -35.13 -2.44 -8.41
C PRO A 505 -33.99 -3.40 -8.82
N PRO A 506 -33.86 -4.56 -8.12
CA PRO A 506 -32.81 -5.51 -8.39
C PRO A 506 -32.88 -6.01 -9.84
N LEU A 507 -31.73 -6.00 -10.53
CA LEU A 507 -31.59 -6.66 -11.81
C LEU A 507 -31.78 -8.16 -11.59
N ASN A 508 -32.83 -8.73 -12.20
CA ASN A 508 -33.06 -10.17 -12.21
C ASN A 508 -31.92 -10.85 -12.99
N PHE A 509 -30.94 -11.37 -12.29
CA PHE A 509 -29.99 -12.32 -12.85
C PHE A 509 -30.63 -13.70 -12.85
N THR A 510 -31.03 -14.19 -14.01
CA THR A 510 -31.32 -15.62 -14.19
C THR A 510 -29.98 -16.35 -14.27
N PRO A 511 -29.73 -17.32 -13.38
CA PRO A 511 -28.56 -18.19 -13.53
C PRO A 511 -28.81 -19.06 -14.78
N HIS A 512 -27.97 -18.93 -15.79
CA HIS A 512 -27.87 -19.95 -16.84
C HIS A 512 -27.09 -21.14 -16.25
N GLY A 513 -27.76 -22.28 -16.29
CA GLY A 513 -27.33 -23.56 -15.77
C GLY A 513 -26.10 -24.19 -16.48
#